data_85aba1aa496e10b7eadd980b87dc66f3
#
_entry.id   85aba1aa496e10b7eadd980b87dc66f3
#
_cell.length_a   1.000
_cell.length_b   1.000
_cell.length_c   1.000
_cell.angle_alpha   90.00
_cell.angle_beta   90.00
_cell.angle_gamma   90.00
#
_symmetry.space_group_name_H-M   'P 1'
#
loop_
_entity.id
_entity.type
_entity.pdbx_description
1 polymer ?
#
loop_
_entity_poly.entity_id
_entity_poly.type
_entity_poly.pdbx_seq_one_letter_code
_entity_poly.pdbx_strand_id
1 'polypeptide(L)'
;MILPTFVGDLPERLSKLDGILSEKSEIRIVGSSFGGLMGALFAMANETRVKNLTLLAPAIHIIHHAPRKLKKISIPVCIYHGTEDDVIPLADVEKVAGELFTNLTFHKVKDDHFLHRTFKTLDWENLLA
;
A
#
# COMPACT_ATOMS: atom_id res chain seq x y z
N MET A 1 -17.03 -0.19 4.57
CA MET A 1 -15.64 0.36 4.59
C MET A 1 -15.16 0.43 6.03
N ILE A 2 -13.91 0.06 6.26
CA ILE A 2 -13.28 0.14 7.57
C ILE A 2 -12.20 1.22 7.50
N LEU A 3 -12.26 2.22 8.39
CA LEU A 3 -11.30 3.31 8.46
C LEU A 3 -10.64 3.31 9.85
N PRO A 4 -9.71 2.39 10.11
CA PRO A 4 -9.10 2.28 11.42
C PRO A 4 -8.11 3.40 11.71
N THR A 5 -7.97 3.74 12.99
CA THR A 5 -6.92 4.62 13.49
C THR A 5 -5.82 3.78 14.10
N PHE A 6 -4.57 4.07 13.75
CA PHE A 6 -3.42 3.33 14.23
C PHE A 6 -2.50 4.22 15.06
N VAL A 7 -2.06 3.72 16.20
CA VAL A 7 -1.06 4.35 17.06
C VAL A 7 -0.01 3.32 17.44
N GLY A 8 1.17 3.77 17.81
CA GLY A 8 2.26 2.90 18.20
C GLY A 8 3.26 2.64 17.07
N ASP A 9 4.17 1.71 17.28
CA ASP A 9 5.17 1.32 16.29
C ASP A 9 4.60 0.38 15.23
N LEU A 10 5.42 0.01 14.24
CA LEU A 10 4.97 -0.84 13.14
C LEU A 10 4.45 -2.20 13.59
N PRO A 11 5.13 -2.95 14.49
CA PRO A 11 4.58 -4.21 14.99
C PRO A 11 3.21 -4.07 15.65
N GLU A 12 3.02 -3.03 16.47
CA GLU A 12 1.73 -2.77 17.13
C GLU A 12 0.63 -2.47 16.13
N ARG A 13 0.94 -1.64 15.14
CA ARG A 13 -0.02 -1.27 14.08
C ARG A 13 -0.41 -2.46 13.22
N LEU A 14 0.55 -3.31 12.85
CA LEU A 14 0.30 -4.52 12.09
C LEU A 14 -0.55 -5.52 12.88
N SER A 15 -0.27 -5.68 14.17
CA SER A 15 -1.05 -6.55 15.05
C SER A 15 -2.51 -6.08 15.13
N LYS A 16 -2.74 -4.78 15.24
CA LYS A 16 -4.11 -4.22 15.23
C LYS A 16 -4.80 -4.49 13.90
N LEU A 17 -4.10 -4.30 12.78
CA LEU A 17 -4.65 -4.55 11.45
C LEU A 17 -5.03 -6.03 11.29
N ASP A 18 -4.16 -6.94 11.71
CA ASP A 18 -4.43 -8.37 11.69
C ASP A 18 -5.72 -8.71 12.46
N GLY A 19 -5.91 -8.09 13.63
CA GLY A 19 -7.10 -8.29 14.44
C GLY A 19 -8.38 -7.78 13.75
N ILE A 20 -8.31 -6.59 13.16
CA ILE A 20 -9.45 -5.97 12.45
C ILE A 20 -9.88 -6.83 11.26
N LEU A 21 -8.90 -7.38 10.53
CA LEU A 21 -9.14 -8.13 9.30
C LEU A 21 -9.16 -9.65 9.50
N SER A 22 -9.07 -10.13 10.74
CA SER A 22 -9.17 -11.56 11.03
C SER A 22 -10.51 -12.11 10.51
N GLU A 23 -10.58 -13.26 9.95
CA GLU A 23 -11.80 -13.89 9.40
C GLU A 23 -12.39 -13.18 8.17
N LYS A 24 -11.81 -12.08 7.68
CA LYS A 24 -12.27 -11.44 6.46
C LYS A 24 -11.57 -12.00 5.23
N SER A 25 -12.27 -12.01 4.10
CA SER A 25 -11.75 -12.43 2.80
C SER A 25 -12.22 -11.46 1.71
N GLU A 26 -11.69 -11.62 0.50
CA GLU A 26 -11.96 -10.72 -0.63
C GLU A 26 -11.69 -9.25 -0.26
N ILE A 27 -10.61 -9.04 0.50
CA ILE A 27 -10.26 -7.73 1.05
C ILE A 27 -9.65 -6.87 -0.06
N ARG A 28 -10.14 -5.64 -0.17
CA ARG A 28 -9.54 -4.61 -1.02
C ARG A 28 -8.91 -3.58 -0.11
N ILE A 29 -7.63 -3.31 -0.32
CA ILE A 29 -6.86 -2.42 0.54
C ILE A 29 -6.50 -1.16 -0.22
N VAL A 30 -6.76 -0.01 0.39
CA VAL A 30 -6.22 1.28 -0.03
C VAL A 30 -5.36 1.81 1.11
N GLY A 31 -4.08 1.99 0.85
CA GLY A 31 -3.14 2.46 1.87
C GLY A 31 -2.33 3.65 1.38
N SER A 32 -2.18 4.66 2.23
CA SER A 32 -1.44 5.88 1.93
C SER A 32 -0.24 6.00 2.85
N SER A 33 0.91 6.38 2.31
CA SER A 33 2.15 6.62 3.06
C SER A 33 2.53 5.42 3.94
N PHE A 34 2.57 5.59 5.26
CA PHE A 34 2.83 4.49 6.21
C PHE A 34 1.75 3.41 6.14
N GLY A 35 0.48 3.80 5.91
CA GLY A 35 -0.61 2.85 5.67
C GLY A 35 -0.40 2.02 4.42
N GLY A 36 0.30 2.54 3.42
CA GLY A 36 0.70 1.78 2.24
C GLY A 36 1.72 0.68 2.58
N LEU A 37 2.67 0.97 3.45
CA LEU A 37 3.61 -0.04 3.96
C LEU A 37 2.86 -1.14 4.73
N MET A 38 1.95 -0.75 5.61
CA MET A 38 1.13 -1.70 6.37
C MET A 38 0.30 -2.59 5.45
N GLY A 39 -0.35 -2.00 4.46
CA GLY A 39 -1.17 -2.73 3.48
C GLY A 39 -0.36 -3.74 2.67
N ALA A 40 0.83 -3.35 2.23
CA ALA A 40 1.73 -4.24 1.50
C ALA A 40 2.16 -5.43 2.36
N LEU A 41 2.54 -5.20 3.60
CA LEU A 41 2.96 -6.26 4.51
C LEU A 41 1.80 -7.21 4.85
N PHE A 42 0.62 -6.67 5.06
CA PHE A 42 -0.58 -7.49 5.28
C PHE A 42 -0.87 -8.37 4.06
N ALA A 43 -0.81 -7.80 2.86
CA ALA A 43 -1.07 -8.54 1.63
C ALA A 43 -0.05 -9.67 1.42
N MET A 44 1.22 -9.44 1.76
CA MET A 44 2.24 -10.48 1.66
C MET A 44 1.97 -11.66 2.60
N ALA A 45 1.47 -11.39 3.80
CA ALA A 45 1.15 -12.44 4.77
C ALA A 45 -0.20 -13.12 4.50
N ASN A 46 -1.08 -12.49 3.71
CA ASN A 46 -2.46 -12.94 3.53
C ASN A 46 -2.92 -12.85 2.06
N GLU A 47 -2.05 -13.20 1.12
CA GLU A 47 -2.29 -12.98 -0.31
C GLU A 47 -3.62 -13.58 -0.79
N THR A 48 -3.98 -14.77 -0.32
CA THR A 48 -5.22 -15.43 -0.74
C THR A 48 -6.49 -14.73 -0.26
N ARG A 49 -6.38 -13.86 0.73
CA ARG A 49 -7.50 -13.12 1.31
C ARG A 49 -7.62 -11.71 0.74
N VAL A 50 -6.58 -11.21 0.06
CA VAL A 50 -6.54 -9.86 -0.48
C VAL A 50 -6.79 -9.89 -1.98
N LYS A 51 -7.82 -9.18 -2.42
CA LYS A 51 -8.22 -9.17 -3.83
C LYS A 51 -7.39 -8.19 -4.65
N ASN A 52 -7.13 -7.00 -4.12
CA ASN A 52 -6.27 -6.02 -4.75
C ASN A 52 -5.71 -5.03 -3.72
N LEU A 53 -4.68 -4.32 -4.14
CA LEU A 53 -3.95 -3.38 -3.31
C LEU A 53 -3.75 -2.08 -4.08
N THR A 54 -4.26 -0.98 -3.55
CA THR A 54 -4.04 0.35 -4.10
C THR A 54 -3.22 1.17 -3.11
N LEU A 55 -2.07 1.62 -3.55
CA LEU A 55 -1.11 2.32 -2.70
C LEU A 55 -0.91 3.76 -3.19
N LEU A 56 -1.05 4.70 -2.29
CA LEU A 56 -0.92 6.13 -2.55
C LEU A 56 0.32 6.65 -1.82
N ALA A 57 1.34 7.03 -2.56
CA ALA A 57 2.63 7.48 -2.02
C ALA A 57 3.13 6.55 -0.89
N PRO A 58 3.23 5.23 -1.13
CA PRO A 58 3.48 4.27 -0.05
C PRO A 58 4.92 4.34 0.48
N ALA A 59 5.06 4.20 1.79
CA ALA A 59 6.36 4.18 2.46
C ALA A 59 7.05 2.80 2.33
N ILE A 60 6.97 2.16 1.17
CA ILE A 60 7.56 0.83 0.95
C ILE A 60 9.07 0.86 0.73
N HIS A 61 9.67 2.04 0.56
CA HIS A 61 11.12 2.20 0.45
C HIS A 61 11.86 1.69 1.70
N ILE A 62 11.18 1.59 2.84
CA ILE A 62 11.74 1.09 4.10
C ILE A 62 11.27 -0.34 4.43
N ILE A 63 10.64 -1.03 3.50
CA ILE A 63 10.00 -2.34 3.76
C ILE A 63 11.01 -3.41 4.23
N HIS A 64 12.27 -3.31 3.81
CA HIS A 64 13.31 -4.24 4.23
C HIS A 64 13.66 -4.16 5.72
N HIS A 65 13.24 -3.08 6.39
CA HIS A 65 13.40 -2.91 7.84
C HIS A 65 12.18 -3.40 8.63
N ALA A 66 11.16 -3.90 7.95
CA ALA A 66 9.94 -4.37 8.59
C ALA A 66 10.20 -5.68 9.37
N PRO A 67 9.48 -5.90 10.48
CA PRO A 67 9.68 -7.09 11.32
C PRO A 67 9.02 -8.35 10.75
N ARG A 68 8.69 -8.37 9.48
CA ARG A 68 8.01 -9.48 8.81
C ARG A 68 8.79 -9.97 7.61
N LYS A 69 8.59 -11.25 7.28
CA LYS A 69 9.20 -11.87 6.11
C LYS A 69 8.56 -11.30 4.84
N LEU A 70 9.40 -10.86 3.90
CA LEU A 70 8.95 -10.35 2.61
C LEU A 70 8.77 -11.51 1.63
N LYS A 71 7.78 -11.37 0.73
CA LYS A 71 7.61 -12.27 -0.39
C LYS A 71 7.02 -11.50 -1.58
N LYS A 72 7.26 -12.00 -2.79
CA LYS A 72 6.61 -11.48 -3.99
C LYS A 72 5.14 -11.87 -3.98
N ILE A 73 4.28 -10.96 -4.43
CA ILE A 73 2.85 -11.22 -4.58
C ILE A 73 2.40 -10.95 -6.00
N SER A 74 1.35 -11.67 -6.42
CA SER A 74 0.82 -11.60 -7.78
C SER A 74 -0.60 -11.04 -7.87
N ILE A 75 -1.19 -10.64 -6.75
CA ILE A 75 -2.47 -9.92 -6.78
C ILE A 75 -2.29 -8.58 -7.51
N PRO A 76 -3.36 -8.01 -8.10
CA PRO A 76 -3.27 -6.70 -8.72
C PRO A 76 -2.85 -5.63 -7.70
N VAL A 77 -1.77 -4.92 -8.02
CA VAL A 77 -1.26 -3.80 -7.22
C VAL A 77 -1.20 -2.56 -8.11
N CYS A 78 -1.82 -1.49 -7.64
CA CYS A 78 -1.82 -0.20 -8.32
C CYS A 78 -1.18 0.82 -7.40
N ILE A 79 -0.17 1.53 -7.89
CA ILE A 79 0.54 2.56 -7.10
C ILE A 79 0.43 3.90 -7.80
N TYR A 80 0.11 4.94 -7.02
CA TYR A 80 0.18 6.34 -7.44
C TYR A 80 1.25 7.03 -6.60
N HIS A 81 2.25 7.63 -7.24
CA HIS A 81 3.32 8.33 -6.55
C HIS A 81 3.66 9.64 -7.25
N GLY A 82 3.74 10.71 -6.49
CA GLY A 82 4.02 12.05 -7.01
C GLY A 82 5.48 12.23 -7.41
N THR A 83 5.71 12.81 -8.58
CA THR A 83 7.07 13.15 -9.03
C THR A 83 7.67 14.29 -8.21
N GLU A 84 6.83 15.05 -7.50
CA GLU A 84 7.22 16.17 -6.62
C GLU A 84 7.15 15.78 -5.14
N ASP A 85 7.10 14.48 -4.82
CA ASP A 85 7.09 13.98 -3.45
C ASP A 85 8.46 14.22 -2.81
N ASP A 86 8.50 15.09 -1.81
CA ASP A 86 9.70 15.44 -1.06
C ASP A 86 9.83 14.67 0.27
N VAL A 87 8.89 13.80 0.57
CA VAL A 87 8.86 12.99 1.78
C VAL A 87 9.35 11.57 1.50
N ILE A 88 8.84 10.95 0.43
CA ILE A 88 9.17 9.58 0.06
C ILE A 88 9.74 9.55 -1.36
N PRO A 89 11.00 9.08 -1.53
CA PRO A 89 11.66 9.08 -2.84
C PRO A 89 10.96 8.17 -3.85
N LEU A 90 10.52 8.74 -4.98
CA LEU A 90 9.85 8.01 -6.05
C LEU A 90 10.70 6.85 -6.59
N ALA A 91 11.99 7.09 -6.83
CA ALA A 91 12.89 6.09 -7.41
C ALA A 91 13.01 4.85 -6.52
N ASP A 92 13.09 5.05 -5.21
CA ASP A 92 13.21 3.95 -4.25
C ASP A 92 11.92 3.13 -4.17
N VAL A 93 10.77 3.79 -4.22
CA VAL A 93 9.46 3.13 -4.23
C VAL A 93 9.29 2.31 -5.51
N GLU A 94 9.63 2.89 -6.65
CA GLU A 94 9.52 2.20 -7.95
C GLU A 94 10.40 0.94 -7.98
N LYS A 95 11.62 1.03 -7.45
CA LYS A 95 12.54 -0.10 -7.38
C LYS A 95 11.97 -1.23 -6.53
N VAL A 96 11.54 -0.93 -5.32
CA VAL A 96 10.97 -1.91 -4.39
C VAL A 96 9.70 -2.54 -4.97
N ALA A 97 8.83 -1.72 -5.54
CA ALA A 97 7.59 -2.19 -6.15
C ALA A 97 7.86 -3.20 -7.29
N GLY A 98 8.84 -2.89 -8.14
CA GLY A 98 9.23 -3.79 -9.23
C GLY A 98 9.81 -5.12 -8.75
N GLU A 99 10.42 -5.14 -7.58
CA GLU A 99 10.97 -6.35 -6.99
C GLU A 99 9.90 -7.25 -6.35
N LEU A 100 8.86 -6.65 -5.77
CA LEU A 100 7.90 -7.36 -4.91
C LEU A 100 6.53 -7.63 -5.55
N PHE A 101 6.12 -6.81 -6.51
CA PHE A 101 4.78 -6.89 -7.11
C PHE A 101 4.88 -7.33 -8.57
N THR A 102 4.45 -8.55 -8.85
CA THR A 102 4.55 -9.11 -10.22
C THR A 102 3.39 -8.67 -11.12
N ASN A 103 2.29 -8.18 -10.55
CA ASN A 103 1.14 -7.66 -11.29
C ASN A 103 0.93 -6.18 -10.91
N LEU A 104 1.89 -5.34 -11.31
CA LEU A 104 1.99 -3.96 -10.89
C LEU A 104 1.57 -2.99 -12.00
N THR A 105 0.72 -2.03 -11.66
CA THR A 105 0.50 -0.82 -12.46
C THR A 105 1.01 0.36 -11.65
N PHE A 106 2.03 1.06 -12.17
CA PHE A 106 2.69 2.16 -11.46
C PHE A 106 2.41 3.47 -12.17
N HIS A 107 1.74 4.39 -11.48
CA HIS A 107 1.41 5.72 -12.00
C HIS A 107 2.31 6.77 -11.37
N LYS A 108 3.20 7.36 -12.18
CA LYS A 108 3.97 8.54 -11.80
C LYS A 108 3.13 9.76 -12.15
N VAL A 109 2.74 10.53 -11.15
CA VAL A 109 1.86 11.68 -11.35
C VAL A 109 2.56 12.97 -10.95
N LYS A 110 2.26 14.07 -11.63
CA LYS A 110 2.80 15.39 -11.28
C LYS A 110 2.04 15.93 -10.06
N ASP A 111 2.47 15.51 -8.88
CA ASP A 111 1.81 15.81 -7.62
C ASP A 111 2.80 15.72 -6.46
N ASP A 112 2.37 16.18 -5.28
CA ASP A 112 3.13 16.12 -4.04
C ASP A 112 2.90 14.80 -3.28
N HIS A 113 3.46 14.70 -2.07
CA HIS A 113 3.31 13.51 -1.23
C HIS A 113 1.84 13.22 -0.88
N PHE A 114 1.03 14.25 -0.69
CA PHE A 114 -0.38 14.10 -0.31
C PHE A 114 -1.29 13.82 -1.50
N LEU A 115 -0.77 13.86 -2.71
CA LEU A 115 -1.52 13.59 -3.94
C LEU A 115 -2.79 14.44 -4.07
N HIS A 116 -2.69 15.71 -3.70
CA HIS A 116 -3.83 16.63 -3.68
C HIS A 116 -4.59 16.72 -5.00
N ARG A 117 -3.87 16.67 -6.13
CA ARG A 117 -4.47 16.72 -7.47
C ARG A 117 -4.99 15.36 -7.89
N THR A 118 -4.19 14.31 -7.65
CA THR A 118 -4.47 12.95 -8.10
C THR A 118 -5.65 12.33 -7.37
N PHE A 119 -5.74 12.53 -6.06
CA PHE A 119 -6.79 11.94 -5.23
C PHE A 119 -8.19 12.25 -5.75
N LYS A 120 -8.40 13.48 -6.26
CA LYS A 120 -9.69 13.92 -6.79
C LYS A 120 -10.05 13.26 -8.12
N THR A 121 -9.07 12.74 -8.85
CA THR A 121 -9.27 12.19 -10.19
C THR A 121 -9.35 10.66 -10.19
N LEU A 122 -9.11 10.00 -9.06
CA LEU A 122 -9.14 8.54 -8.98
C LEU A 122 -10.55 8.00 -9.15
N ASP A 123 -10.66 6.93 -9.91
CA ASP A 123 -11.90 6.20 -10.08
C ASP A 123 -12.10 5.22 -8.93
N TRP A 124 -12.63 5.72 -7.83
CA TRP A 124 -12.83 4.96 -6.61
C TRP A 124 -13.79 3.78 -6.79
N GLU A 125 -14.77 3.91 -7.69
CA GLU A 125 -15.69 2.81 -7.97
C GLU A 125 -14.94 1.59 -8.52
N ASN A 126 -14.07 1.80 -9.50
CA ASN A 126 -13.27 0.72 -10.07
C ASN A 126 -12.23 0.20 -9.09
N LEU A 127 -11.56 1.08 -8.34
CA LEU A 127 -10.54 0.69 -7.37
C LEU A 127 -11.11 -0.14 -6.22
N LEU A 128 -12.35 0.10 -5.84
CA LEU A 128 -13.02 -0.58 -4.73
C LEU A 128 -14.00 -1.67 -5.18
N ALA A 129 -14.11 -1.88 -6.47
CA ALA A 129 -15.03 -2.88 -7.01
C ALA A 129 -14.58 -4.31 -6.81
#